data_d7dfc4238292855ca9b8ba4169f6b87d
#
_entry.id   d7dfc4238292855ca9b8ba4169f6b87d
#
_cell.length_a   1.000
_cell.length_b   1.000
_cell.length_c   1.000
_cell.angle_alpha   90.00
_cell.angle_beta   90.00
_cell.angle_gamma   90.00
#
_symmetry.space_group_name_H-M   'P 1'
#
loop_
_entity.id
_entity.type
_entity.pdbx_description
1 polymer ?
#
loop_
_entity_poly.entity_id
_entity_poly.type
_entity_poly.pdbx_seq_one_letter_code
_entity_poly.pdbx_strand_id
1 'polypeptide(L)'
;MRLPILILLLASGSAAAAPVHFSIDPDHTYPSFAADHMGLSTWRGKFDHSSGTITLDRANHTGTIHIVTRVDSINFGNPPLTQMVLRDAIPAPLCKTQCAFFDAAKYPTATYDGKLADFIDGAPTRVVGELTLHGATRPLDLKIEHFKCMPDMLVNRASAAARRLRPCSIAPTSGSMPANRLDST
;
A
#
# COMPACT_ATOMS: atom_id res chain seq x y z
N MET A 1 24.87 -62.05 -28.12
CA MET A 1 23.72 -61.40 -27.44
C MET A 1 24.11 -60.00 -27.10
N ARG A 2 23.47 -58.99 -27.77
CA ARG A 2 23.70 -57.57 -27.50
C ARG A 2 22.50 -57.06 -26.69
N LEU A 3 22.72 -56.65 -25.42
CA LEU A 3 21.69 -56.06 -24.58
C LEU A 3 21.51 -54.58 -24.99
N PRO A 4 20.28 -54.09 -25.21
CA PRO A 4 20.06 -52.67 -25.43
C PRO A 4 20.10 -51.92 -24.11
N ILE A 5 20.93 -50.90 -24.02
CA ILE A 5 20.95 -49.95 -22.89
C ILE A 5 19.74 -49.00 -23.05
N LEU A 6 18.76 -49.14 -22.16
CA LEU A 6 17.61 -48.25 -22.05
C LEU A 6 18.03 -46.99 -21.28
N ILE A 7 18.23 -45.88 -22.00
CA ILE A 7 18.52 -44.55 -21.40
C ILE A 7 17.20 -43.95 -20.90
N LEU A 8 17.02 -43.96 -19.60
CA LEU A 8 15.88 -43.32 -18.93
C LEU A 8 16.17 -41.81 -18.81
N LEU A 9 15.57 -41.00 -19.70
CA LEU A 9 15.61 -39.55 -19.60
C LEU A 9 14.72 -39.09 -18.43
N LEU A 10 15.33 -38.73 -17.30
CA LEU A 10 14.66 -38.04 -16.21
C LEU A 10 14.36 -36.59 -16.63
N ALA A 11 13.13 -36.33 -16.99
CA ALA A 11 12.64 -34.98 -17.18
C ALA A 11 12.55 -34.26 -15.83
N SER A 12 13.58 -33.47 -15.50
CA SER A 12 13.57 -32.58 -14.32
C SER A 12 12.57 -31.46 -14.56
N GLY A 13 11.32 -31.65 -14.16
CA GLY A 13 10.31 -30.61 -14.14
C GLY A 13 10.73 -29.56 -13.12
N SER A 14 11.06 -28.35 -13.57
CA SER A 14 11.25 -27.20 -12.68
C SER A 14 9.91 -26.88 -12.00
N ALA A 15 9.77 -27.20 -10.72
CA ALA A 15 8.63 -26.76 -9.93
C ALA A 15 8.71 -25.22 -9.81
N ALA A 16 7.87 -24.51 -10.54
CA ALA A 16 7.71 -23.07 -10.37
C ALA A 16 7.25 -22.81 -8.92
N ALA A 17 7.97 -21.94 -8.22
CA ALA A 17 7.59 -21.56 -6.86
C ALA A 17 6.24 -20.84 -6.89
N ALA A 18 5.28 -21.30 -6.08
CA ALA A 18 3.96 -20.66 -6.01
C ALA A 18 4.05 -19.23 -5.46
N PRO A 19 3.14 -18.33 -5.85
CA PRO A 19 3.04 -16.99 -5.29
C PRO A 19 2.95 -17.02 -3.76
N VAL A 20 3.62 -16.08 -3.11
CA VAL A 20 3.61 -15.95 -1.65
C VAL A 20 2.73 -14.78 -1.25
N HIS A 21 1.90 -15.01 -0.24
CA HIS A 21 1.03 -13.99 0.32
C HIS A 21 1.61 -13.42 1.60
N PHE A 22 1.54 -12.10 1.74
CA PHE A 22 1.98 -11.35 2.90
C PHE A 22 0.84 -10.48 3.41
N SER A 23 0.77 -10.25 4.71
CA SER A 23 0.02 -9.15 5.31
C SER A 23 0.97 -7.98 5.57
N ILE A 24 0.48 -6.77 5.45
CA ILE A 24 1.23 -5.62 5.96
C ILE A 24 1.18 -5.62 7.49
N ASP A 25 2.23 -5.10 8.09
CA ASP A 25 2.29 -4.91 9.54
C ASP A 25 1.58 -3.60 9.89
N PRO A 26 0.42 -3.63 10.57
CA PRO A 26 -0.35 -2.43 10.88
C PRO A 26 0.35 -1.52 11.88
N ASP A 27 1.20 -2.08 12.75
CA ASP A 27 1.88 -1.34 13.79
C ASP A 27 3.11 -0.58 13.29
N HIS A 28 3.57 -0.89 12.06
CA HIS A 28 4.73 -0.26 11.43
C HIS A 28 4.43 0.28 10.02
N THR A 29 3.16 0.33 9.62
CA THR A 29 2.75 0.84 8.31
C THR A 29 1.84 2.04 8.46
N TYR A 30 2.41 3.23 8.26
CA TYR A 30 1.72 4.51 8.40
C TYR A 30 1.72 5.25 7.06
N PRO A 31 0.69 5.08 6.21
CA PRO A 31 0.57 5.90 5.01
C PRO A 31 0.62 7.38 5.39
N SER A 32 1.53 8.11 4.74
CA SER A 32 1.82 9.51 5.08
C SER A 32 1.72 10.39 3.83
N PHE A 33 1.41 11.65 4.03
CA PHE A 33 1.28 12.61 2.94
C PHE A 33 1.80 13.99 3.35
N ALA A 34 2.06 14.78 2.33
CA ALA A 34 2.34 16.20 2.46
C ALA A 34 1.38 16.97 1.56
N ALA A 35 0.79 18.04 2.07
CA ALA A 35 -0.13 18.88 1.32
C ALA A 35 0.31 20.34 1.39
N ASP A 36 0.24 21.04 0.28
CA ASP A 36 0.47 22.46 0.25
C ASP A 36 -0.64 23.21 1.01
N HIS A 37 -0.25 24.13 1.86
CA HIS A 37 -1.17 25.01 2.57
C HIS A 37 -1.03 26.43 2.06
N MET A 38 -1.77 26.75 1.00
CA MET A 38 -1.91 28.09 0.41
C MET A 38 -0.57 28.68 -0.09
N GLY A 39 0.40 27.87 -0.43
CA GLY A 39 1.75 28.31 -0.81
C GLY A 39 2.59 28.86 0.35
N LEU A 40 2.05 28.86 1.58
CA LEU A 40 2.72 29.42 2.75
C LEU A 40 3.46 28.37 3.56
N SER A 41 2.96 27.13 3.58
CA SER A 41 3.54 26.06 4.37
C SER A 41 3.15 24.67 3.81
N THR A 42 3.77 23.63 4.33
CA THR A 42 3.43 22.25 3.99
C THR A 42 2.86 21.56 5.22
N TRP A 43 1.63 21.12 5.13
CA TRP A 43 1.05 20.24 6.12
C TRP A 43 1.54 18.81 5.89
N ARG A 44 1.91 18.14 6.97
CA ARG A 44 2.30 16.73 6.94
C ARG A 44 1.39 15.96 7.87
N GLY A 45 0.84 14.88 7.34
CA GLY A 45 -0.03 13.99 8.10
C GLY A 45 0.28 12.54 7.80
N LYS A 46 -0.18 11.67 8.69
CA LYS A 46 -0.14 10.22 8.53
C LYS A 46 -1.47 9.62 8.97
N PHE A 47 -1.68 8.37 8.58
CA PHE A 47 -2.78 7.58 9.11
C PHE A 47 -2.22 6.53 10.06
N ASP A 48 -2.78 6.45 11.26
CA ASP A 48 -2.29 5.55 12.31
C ASP A 48 -2.83 4.12 12.17
N HIS A 49 -3.85 3.90 11.33
CA HIS A 49 -4.42 2.57 11.12
C HIS A 49 -4.51 2.22 9.64
N SER A 50 -3.77 1.19 9.25
CA SER A 50 -3.82 0.58 7.93
C SER A 50 -3.80 -0.94 8.03
N SER A 51 -4.30 -1.60 6.99
CA SER A 51 -4.23 -3.05 6.82
C SER A 51 -4.04 -3.36 5.34
N GLY A 52 -3.67 -4.57 5.00
CA GLY A 52 -3.54 -4.92 3.59
C GLY A 52 -2.81 -6.21 3.34
N THR A 53 -2.73 -6.56 2.07
CA THR A 53 -2.09 -7.78 1.60
C THR A 53 -1.19 -7.50 0.41
N ILE A 54 -0.15 -8.31 0.28
CA ILE A 54 0.75 -8.32 -0.86
C ILE A 54 0.82 -9.75 -1.36
N THR A 55 0.66 -9.95 -2.65
CA THR A 55 0.95 -11.23 -3.31
C THR A 55 2.19 -11.03 -4.16
N LEU A 56 3.18 -11.89 -4.02
CA LEU A 56 4.44 -11.81 -4.75
C LEU A 56 4.79 -13.14 -5.39
N ASP A 57 4.95 -13.13 -6.69
CA ASP A 57 5.52 -14.23 -7.49
C ASP A 57 6.91 -13.80 -7.97
N ARG A 58 7.93 -14.28 -7.27
CA ARG A 58 9.33 -13.95 -7.58
C ARG A 58 9.79 -14.61 -8.88
N ALA A 59 9.28 -15.80 -9.19
CA ALA A 59 9.69 -16.54 -10.38
C ALA A 59 9.20 -15.84 -11.66
N ASN A 60 7.99 -15.32 -11.63
CA ASN A 60 7.37 -14.62 -12.77
C ASN A 60 7.54 -13.11 -12.72
N HIS A 61 8.23 -12.56 -11.70
CA HIS A 61 8.40 -11.12 -11.49
C HIS A 61 7.06 -10.35 -11.53
N THR A 62 6.07 -10.89 -10.83
CA THR A 62 4.74 -10.29 -10.74
C THR A 62 4.27 -10.21 -9.29
N GLY A 63 3.30 -9.35 -9.05
CA GLY A 63 2.67 -9.27 -7.74
C GLY A 63 1.63 -8.17 -7.67
N THR A 64 0.85 -8.19 -6.60
CA THR A 64 -0.19 -7.20 -6.32
C THR A 64 -0.08 -6.72 -4.89
N ILE A 65 -0.55 -5.51 -4.66
CA ILE A 65 -0.69 -4.91 -3.34
C ILE A 65 -2.10 -4.34 -3.20
N HIS A 66 -2.72 -4.57 -2.05
CA HIS A 66 -3.97 -3.98 -1.65
C HIS A 66 -3.84 -3.43 -0.24
N ILE A 67 -4.05 -2.13 -0.05
CA ILE A 67 -3.98 -1.47 1.25
C ILE A 67 -5.29 -0.77 1.53
N VAL A 68 -5.78 -0.94 2.74
CA VAL A 68 -6.93 -0.23 3.28
C VAL A 68 -6.47 0.62 4.45
N THR A 69 -6.79 1.89 4.42
CA THR A 69 -6.43 2.88 5.44
C THR A 69 -7.69 3.46 6.05
N ARG A 70 -7.77 3.51 7.37
CA ARG A 70 -8.87 4.17 8.07
C ARG A 70 -8.69 5.68 8.01
N VAL A 71 -9.66 6.38 7.41
CA VAL A 71 -9.60 7.83 7.25
C VAL A 71 -9.70 8.57 8.59
N ASP A 72 -10.47 8.04 9.53
CA ASP A 72 -10.61 8.59 10.87
C ASP A 72 -9.35 8.49 11.74
N SER A 73 -8.34 7.73 11.29
CA SER A 73 -7.04 7.59 11.94
C SER A 73 -6.00 8.63 11.51
N ILE A 74 -6.42 9.65 10.77
CA ILE A 74 -5.50 10.73 10.35
C ILE A 74 -4.91 11.45 11.55
N ASN A 75 -3.63 11.76 11.48
CA ASN A 75 -2.87 12.38 12.56
C ASN A 75 -1.84 13.36 11.98
N PHE A 76 -1.96 14.62 12.35
CA PHE A 76 -1.03 15.69 11.99
C PHE A 76 0.00 16.00 13.08
N GLY A 77 -0.02 15.27 14.21
CA GLY A 77 0.75 15.64 15.40
C GLY A 77 0.25 16.92 16.08
N ASN A 78 -0.88 17.46 15.62
CA ASN A 78 -1.54 18.64 16.14
C ASN A 78 -3.03 18.33 16.32
N PRO A 79 -3.51 18.11 17.56
CA PRO A 79 -4.89 17.70 17.81
C PRO A 79 -5.96 18.68 17.26
N PRO A 80 -5.83 20.00 17.42
CA PRO A 80 -6.78 20.93 16.82
C PRO A 80 -6.89 20.80 15.30
N LEU A 81 -5.75 20.72 14.60
CA LEU A 81 -5.73 20.54 13.14
C LEU A 81 -6.34 19.19 12.74
N THR A 82 -5.98 18.12 13.43
CA THR A 82 -6.53 16.77 13.20
C THR A 82 -8.06 16.79 13.33
N GLN A 83 -8.59 17.40 14.38
CA GLN A 83 -10.04 17.50 14.60
C GLN A 83 -10.73 18.34 13.54
N MET A 84 -10.13 19.45 13.14
CA MET A 84 -10.67 20.32 12.08
C MET A 84 -10.82 19.53 10.77
N VAL A 85 -9.79 18.80 10.38
CA VAL A 85 -9.76 18.05 9.12
C VAL A 85 -10.73 16.87 9.12
N LEU A 86 -10.95 16.24 10.28
CA LEU A 86 -11.88 15.11 10.41
C LEU A 86 -13.34 15.51 10.49
N ARG A 87 -13.63 16.62 11.19
CA ARG A 87 -14.99 16.97 11.56
C ARG A 87 -15.63 17.94 10.62
N ASP A 88 -14.87 18.90 10.13
CA ASP A 88 -15.51 20.14 9.77
C ASP A 88 -15.65 20.29 8.28
N ALA A 89 -16.90 20.40 7.90
CA ALA A 89 -17.23 21.16 6.75
C ALA A 89 -16.59 22.55 6.87
N ILE A 90 -15.85 22.97 5.86
CA ILE A 90 -15.40 24.34 5.74
C ILE A 90 -16.66 25.24 5.77
N PRO A 91 -16.80 26.20 6.70
CA PRO A 91 -18.01 26.98 6.82
C PRO A 91 -18.37 27.72 5.53
N ALA A 92 -19.65 27.79 5.19
CA ALA A 92 -20.11 28.76 4.21
C ALA A 92 -19.82 30.19 4.72
N PRO A 93 -19.37 31.14 3.88
CA PRO A 93 -19.32 31.11 2.42
C PRO A 93 -17.99 30.58 1.82
N LEU A 94 -17.05 30.08 2.62
CA LEU A 94 -15.72 29.69 2.17
C LEU A 94 -15.72 28.38 1.37
N CYS A 95 -16.77 27.58 1.51
CA CYS A 95 -16.93 26.36 0.73
C CYS A 95 -18.30 26.33 0.06
N LYS A 96 -18.34 26.10 -1.26
CA LYS A 96 -19.59 26.07 -2.04
C LYS A 96 -20.09 24.69 -2.38
N THR A 97 -19.23 23.68 -2.41
CA THR A 97 -19.59 22.36 -2.91
C THR A 97 -19.09 21.16 -2.08
N GLN A 98 -17.87 21.19 -1.62
CA GLN A 98 -17.27 20.03 -0.93
C GLN A 98 -16.52 20.53 0.31
N CYS A 99 -17.22 20.57 1.42
CA CYS A 99 -16.84 21.34 2.58
C CYS A 99 -16.15 20.53 3.69
N ALA A 100 -16.05 19.24 3.54
CA ALA A 100 -15.30 18.37 4.44
C ALA A 100 -14.01 17.91 3.76
N PHE A 101 -12.86 18.06 4.41
CA PHE A 101 -11.59 17.67 3.83
C PHE A 101 -11.52 16.18 3.54
N PHE A 102 -11.86 15.35 4.51
CA PHE A 102 -11.83 13.89 4.36
C PHE A 102 -13.20 13.24 4.48
N ASP A 103 -14.16 13.89 5.14
CA ASP A 103 -15.52 13.38 5.37
C ASP A 103 -15.53 11.89 5.78
N ALA A 104 -14.82 11.59 6.88
CA ALA A 104 -14.61 10.23 7.34
C ALA A 104 -15.93 9.49 7.67
N ALA A 105 -17.01 10.21 7.94
CA ALA A 105 -18.33 9.62 8.15
C ALA A 105 -18.91 9.02 6.86
N LYS A 106 -18.68 9.70 5.73
CA LYS A 106 -19.15 9.25 4.41
C LYS A 106 -18.12 8.36 3.72
N TYR A 107 -16.84 8.63 3.90
CA TYR A 107 -15.73 7.91 3.29
C TYR A 107 -14.78 7.38 4.37
N PRO A 108 -15.18 6.32 5.10
CA PRO A 108 -14.43 5.85 6.27
C PRO A 108 -13.09 5.22 5.94
N THR A 109 -12.87 4.84 4.68
CA THR A 109 -11.63 4.20 4.23
C THR A 109 -11.09 4.86 2.97
N ALA A 110 -9.76 4.85 2.86
CA ALA A 110 -9.03 5.03 1.62
C ALA A 110 -8.44 3.68 1.21
N THR A 111 -8.39 3.39 -0.09
CA THR A 111 -7.80 2.15 -0.61
C THR A 111 -6.72 2.46 -1.63
N TYR A 112 -5.67 1.66 -1.62
CA TYR A 112 -4.63 1.67 -2.64
C TYR A 112 -4.50 0.27 -3.23
N ASP A 113 -4.69 0.17 -4.54
CA ASP A 113 -4.57 -1.06 -5.30
C ASP A 113 -3.49 -0.90 -6.35
N GLY A 114 -2.54 -1.86 -6.41
CA GLY A 114 -1.44 -1.74 -7.33
C GLY A 114 -0.81 -3.06 -7.75
N LYS A 115 0.01 -2.96 -8.80
CA LYS A 115 0.83 -4.06 -9.30
C LYS A 115 2.29 -3.77 -9.02
N LEU A 116 3.00 -4.75 -8.50
CA LEU A 116 4.44 -4.69 -8.31
C LEU A 116 5.14 -4.71 -9.68
N ALA A 117 6.09 -3.83 -9.87
CA ALA A 117 6.76 -3.60 -11.16
C ALA A 117 8.25 -3.34 -10.98
N ASP A 118 8.97 -3.33 -12.13
CA ASP A 118 10.38 -2.99 -12.23
C ASP A 118 11.25 -3.81 -11.27
N PHE A 119 11.23 -5.15 -11.47
CA PHE A 119 11.95 -6.08 -10.61
C PHE A 119 13.46 -6.04 -10.85
N ILE A 120 14.23 -5.93 -9.76
CA ILE A 120 15.70 -6.04 -9.73
C ILE A 120 16.04 -7.13 -8.72
N ASP A 121 16.80 -8.13 -9.13
CA ASP A 121 17.20 -9.28 -8.29
C ASP A 121 16.01 -9.96 -7.59
N GLY A 122 14.88 -10.04 -8.28
CA GLY A 122 13.64 -10.63 -7.76
C GLY A 122 12.90 -9.80 -6.71
N ALA A 123 13.30 -8.53 -6.51
CA ALA A 123 12.62 -7.56 -5.67
C ALA A 123 11.96 -6.46 -6.52
N PRO A 124 10.70 -6.11 -6.29
CA PRO A 124 10.06 -5.00 -6.98
C PRO A 124 10.64 -3.67 -6.52
N THR A 125 10.77 -2.71 -7.43
CA THR A 125 11.25 -1.36 -7.15
C THR A 125 10.19 -0.28 -7.34
N ARG A 126 9.03 -0.65 -7.91
CA ARG A 126 7.91 0.25 -8.11
C ARG A 126 6.57 -0.47 -7.91
N VAL A 127 5.56 0.30 -7.53
CA VAL A 127 4.16 -0.12 -7.62
C VAL A 127 3.47 0.82 -8.59
N VAL A 128 2.80 0.25 -9.58
CA VAL A 128 1.89 0.98 -10.48
C VAL A 128 0.49 0.75 -9.97
N GLY A 129 -0.19 1.81 -9.54
CA GLY A 129 -1.46 1.63 -8.86
C GLY A 129 -2.37 2.85 -8.85
N GLU A 130 -3.43 2.72 -8.09
CA GLU A 130 -4.48 3.73 -7.94
C GLU A 130 -4.84 3.92 -6.47
N LEU A 131 -5.00 5.17 -6.09
CA LEU A 131 -5.52 5.57 -4.79
C LEU A 131 -6.99 5.98 -4.92
N THR A 132 -7.84 5.37 -4.12
CA THR A 132 -9.21 5.82 -3.90
C THR A 132 -9.29 6.52 -2.56
N LEU A 133 -9.57 7.81 -2.58
CA LEU A 133 -9.71 8.66 -1.40
C LEU A 133 -10.87 9.63 -1.60
N HIS A 134 -11.69 9.81 -0.58
CA HIS A 134 -12.84 10.74 -0.61
C HIS A 134 -13.78 10.49 -1.80
N GLY A 135 -13.99 9.22 -2.18
CA GLY A 135 -14.84 8.81 -3.29
C GLY A 135 -14.24 9.02 -4.68
N ALA A 136 -13.03 9.53 -4.79
CA ALA A 136 -12.34 9.72 -6.06
C ALA A 136 -11.15 8.76 -6.20
N THR A 137 -11.04 8.10 -7.35
CA THR A 137 -9.90 7.24 -7.71
C THR A 137 -8.96 7.99 -8.64
N ARG A 138 -7.66 7.93 -8.34
CA ARG A 138 -6.60 8.57 -9.14
C ARG A 138 -5.39 7.64 -9.25
N PRO A 139 -4.72 7.61 -10.40
CA PRO A 139 -3.44 6.92 -10.54
C PRO A 139 -2.42 7.47 -9.54
N LEU A 140 -1.70 6.56 -8.88
CA LEU A 140 -0.62 6.89 -7.96
C LEU A 140 0.44 5.80 -8.02
N ASP A 141 1.55 6.08 -8.66
CA ASP A 141 2.70 5.19 -8.66
C ASP A 141 3.55 5.44 -7.42
N LEU A 142 4.04 4.36 -6.81
CA LEU A 142 4.93 4.43 -5.66
C LEU A 142 6.30 3.86 -6.03
N LYS A 143 7.36 4.58 -5.70
CA LYS A 143 8.72 4.05 -5.75
C LYS A 143 8.97 3.26 -4.46
N ILE A 144 9.55 2.07 -4.59
CA ILE A 144 9.95 1.25 -3.44
C ILE A 144 11.42 1.55 -3.14
N GLU A 145 11.70 2.14 -1.99
CA GLU A 145 13.07 2.41 -1.53
C GLU A 145 13.70 1.16 -0.95
N HIS A 146 12.94 0.42 -0.14
CA HIS A 146 13.40 -0.81 0.48
C HIS A 146 12.30 -1.86 0.44
N PHE A 147 12.67 -3.05 0.00
CA PHE A 147 11.80 -4.22 -0.01
C PHE A 147 12.45 -5.35 0.79
N LYS A 148 11.90 -5.67 1.95
CA LYS A 148 12.39 -6.76 2.79
C LYS A 148 11.24 -7.55 3.37
N CYS A 149 11.29 -8.85 3.17
CA CYS A 149 10.35 -9.79 3.77
C CYS A 149 11.10 -10.72 4.72
N MET A 150 10.57 -10.92 5.90
CA MET A 150 11.15 -11.80 6.92
C MET A 150 10.09 -12.78 7.42
N PRO A 151 10.48 -13.95 7.92
CA PRO A 151 9.58 -14.74 8.74
C PRO A 151 9.18 -13.91 9.97
N ASP A 152 7.89 -13.96 10.33
CA ASP A 152 7.45 -13.32 11.56
C ASP A 152 8.14 -13.97 12.77
N MET A 153 8.99 -13.20 13.43
CA MET A 153 9.75 -13.67 14.61
C MET A 153 8.97 -13.52 15.90
N LEU A 154 7.89 -12.74 15.91
CA LEU A 154 7.12 -12.39 17.09
C LEU A 154 5.83 -13.21 17.23
N VAL A 155 5.33 -13.80 16.15
CA VAL A 155 4.14 -14.66 16.22
C VAL A 155 4.52 -16.02 16.76
N ASN A 156 4.13 -16.26 18.00
CA ASN A 156 4.22 -17.54 18.69
C ASN A 156 3.55 -18.64 17.84
N ARG A 157 4.19 -19.77 17.67
CA ARG A 157 3.91 -20.88 16.75
C ARG A 157 2.53 -21.55 16.88
N ALA A 158 1.51 -20.87 17.40
CA ALA A 158 0.29 -21.49 17.89
C ALA A 158 -0.81 -21.73 16.84
N SER A 159 -0.76 -21.21 15.63
CA SER A 159 -1.79 -21.56 14.62
C SER A 159 -1.20 -21.86 13.25
N ALA A 160 -1.64 -22.98 12.67
CA ALA A 160 -1.26 -23.40 11.32
C ALA A 160 -1.76 -22.43 10.22
N ALA A 161 -2.74 -21.57 10.51
CA ALA A 161 -3.24 -20.54 9.62
C ALA A 161 -2.30 -19.33 9.54
N ALA A 162 -1.64 -18.97 10.64
CA ALA A 162 -0.65 -17.88 10.69
C ALA A 162 0.63 -18.17 9.91
N ARG A 163 0.90 -19.43 9.57
CA ARG A 163 2.11 -19.83 8.82
C ARG A 163 2.14 -19.38 7.36
N ARG A 164 1.04 -18.87 6.81
CA ARG A 164 0.94 -18.51 5.39
C ARG A 164 1.21 -17.03 5.10
N LEU A 165 1.12 -16.17 6.11
CA LEU A 165 1.35 -14.74 5.94
C LEU A 165 2.68 -14.38 6.60
N ARG A 166 3.61 -13.87 5.80
CA ARG A 166 4.90 -13.36 6.27
C ARG A 166 4.83 -11.83 6.30
N PRO A 167 5.27 -11.15 7.35
CA PRO A 167 5.33 -9.69 7.34
C PRO A 167 6.33 -9.23 6.28
N CYS A 168 5.91 -8.25 5.52
CA CYS A 168 6.72 -7.61 4.49
C CYS A 168 6.72 -6.11 4.73
N SER A 169 7.88 -5.50 4.74
CA SER A 169 8.03 -4.05 4.83
C SER A 169 8.31 -3.48 3.45
N ILE A 170 7.48 -2.54 3.02
CA ILE A 170 7.72 -1.72 1.85
C ILE A 170 7.78 -0.28 2.35
N ALA A 171 8.94 0.36 2.21
CA ALA A 171 9.06 1.78 2.44
C ALA A 171 8.94 2.52 1.09
N PRO A 172 7.80 3.13 0.79
CA PRO A 172 7.68 4.00 -0.38
C PRO A 172 8.37 5.33 -0.08
N THR A 173 8.98 5.91 -1.11
CA THR A 173 9.32 7.34 -1.06
C THR A 173 8.03 8.12 -0.96
N SER A 174 8.03 9.18 -0.15
CA SER A 174 6.95 10.15 -0.12
C SER A 174 6.73 10.70 -1.53
N GLY A 175 5.79 10.11 -2.26
CA GLY A 175 5.34 10.67 -3.52
C GLY A 175 4.64 11.99 -3.20
N SER A 176 5.21 13.11 -3.65
CA SER A 176 4.46 14.35 -3.72
C SER A 176 3.34 14.10 -4.72
N MET A 177 2.08 14.06 -4.26
CA MET A 177 0.97 14.24 -5.17
C MET A 177 1.20 15.56 -5.89
N PRO A 178 1.22 15.58 -7.23
CA PRO A 178 1.18 16.85 -7.93
C PRO A 178 -0.09 17.56 -7.44
N ALA A 179 0.06 18.81 -7.02
CA ALA A 179 -1.03 19.68 -6.67
C ALA A 179 -1.83 19.97 -7.96
N ASN A 180 -2.57 18.99 -8.44
CA ASN A 180 -3.52 19.18 -9.50
C ASN A 180 -4.74 19.83 -8.87
N ARG A 181 -4.82 21.14 -9.12
CA ARG A 181 -5.99 21.97 -9.07
C ARG A 181 -7.26 21.11 -9.14
N LEU A 182 -8.06 21.18 -8.09
CA LEU A 182 -9.46 20.81 -8.15
C LEU A 182 -10.11 21.83 -9.10
N ASP A 183 -9.99 21.59 -10.39
CA ASP A 183 -10.73 22.37 -11.37
C ASP A 183 -12.21 22.04 -11.20
N SER A 184 -12.90 23.03 -10.66
CA SER A 184 -14.35 23.15 -10.67
C SER A 184 -14.83 23.25 -12.12
N THR A 185 -15.51 22.25 -12.61
CA THR A 185 -16.55 22.39 -13.63
C THR A 185 -17.90 22.11 -13.02
#